data_54d9faddbb49fd80bd0499e121687fd7
#
_entry.id   54d9faddbb49fd80bd0499e121687fd7
#
_cell.length_a   1.000
_cell.length_b   1.000
_cell.length_c   1.000
_cell.angle_alpha   90.00
_cell.angle_beta   90.00
_cell.angle_gamma   90.00
#
_symmetry.space_group_name_H-M   'P 1'
#
loop_
_entity.id
_entity.type
_entity.pdbx_description
1 polymer ?
#
loop_
_entity_poly.entity_id
_entity_poly.type
_entity_poly.pdbx_seq_one_letter_code
_entity_poly.pdbx_strand_id
1 'polypeptide(L)'
;QQLVDDREASAAAIAVNNASRLSNQLTPESTIEDVPGIVDSLTRIEGAQTIVRLNSSWLPGPEIGVADLPATLVSKITDGSPGQIRSSIDERPYLTIGIPLVAFDADYFEVVDLSDVNDTLNTLQIIVGGAAGFTTFLGALIGLWASRRTLRPLRRVGEAAAAIAGGKLDTRLD
;
A
#
# COMPACT_ATOMS: atom_id res chain seq x y z
N GLN A 1 -8.75 2.12 -3.78
CA GLN A 1 -9.41 2.69 -2.60
C GLN A 1 -10.17 1.61 -1.81
N GLN A 2 -10.98 0.74 -2.43
CA GLN A 2 -11.74 -0.32 -1.74
C GLN A 2 -10.87 -1.26 -0.91
N LEU A 3 -9.71 -1.69 -1.40
CA LEU A 3 -8.81 -2.60 -0.66
C LEU A 3 -8.23 -1.97 0.62
N VAL A 4 -7.94 -0.68 0.58
CA VAL A 4 -7.44 0.05 1.76
C VAL A 4 -8.56 0.22 2.78
N ASP A 5 -9.76 0.57 2.32
CA ASP A 5 -10.94 0.74 3.19
C ASP A 5 -11.36 -0.59 3.85
N ASP A 6 -11.28 -1.72 3.11
CA ASP A 6 -11.56 -3.05 3.65
C ASP A 6 -10.50 -3.48 4.70
N ARG A 7 -9.21 -3.16 4.47
CA ARG A 7 -8.15 -3.46 5.43
C ARG A 7 -8.29 -2.63 6.71
N GLU A 8 -8.65 -1.37 6.59
CA GLU A 8 -8.91 -0.50 7.74
C GLU A 8 -10.12 -0.97 8.56
N ALA A 9 -11.20 -1.35 7.89
CA ALA A 9 -12.38 -1.90 8.57
C ALA A 9 -12.05 -3.20 9.31
N SER A 10 -11.24 -4.08 8.70
CA SER A 10 -10.77 -5.32 9.33
C SER A 10 -9.86 -5.02 10.51
N ALA A 11 -8.91 -4.09 10.37
CA ALA A 11 -8.02 -3.68 11.46
C ALA A 11 -8.81 -3.08 12.64
N ALA A 12 -9.79 -2.23 12.35
CA ALA A 12 -10.63 -1.65 13.39
C ALA A 12 -11.47 -2.71 14.13
N ALA A 13 -12.01 -3.70 13.42
CA ALA A 13 -12.76 -4.80 14.04
C ALA A 13 -11.86 -5.66 14.94
N ILE A 14 -10.64 -5.95 14.52
CA ILE A 14 -9.67 -6.71 15.32
C ILE A 14 -9.23 -5.89 16.53
N ALA A 15 -8.94 -4.59 16.37
CA ALA A 15 -8.58 -3.72 17.48
C ALA A 15 -9.69 -3.66 18.55
N VAL A 16 -10.96 -3.55 18.14
CA VAL A 16 -12.11 -3.61 19.09
C VAL A 16 -12.18 -4.93 19.81
N ASN A 17 -11.96 -6.05 19.13
CA ASN A 17 -11.95 -7.36 19.76
C ASN A 17 -10.79 -7.50 20.76
N ASN A 18 -9.59 -7.04 20.37
CA ASN A 18 -8.40 -7.06 21.22
C ASN A 18 -8.58 -6.16 22.44
N ALA A 19 -9.10 -4.96 22.29
CA ALA A 19 -9.42 -4.06 23.40
C ALA A 19 -10.44 -4.68 24.37
N SER A 20 -11.46 -5.36 23.84
CA SER A 20 -12.44 -6.07 24.65
C SER A 20 -11.82 -7.24 25.41
N ARG A 21 -10.90 -8.00 24.79
CA ARG A 21 -10.17 -9.09 25.45
C ARG A 21 -9.25 -8.56 26.54
N LEU A 22 -8.53 -7.48 26.27
CA LEU A 22 -7.69 -6.81 27.26
C LEU A 22 -8.55 -6.36 28.44
N SER A 23 -9.66 -5.68 28.21
CA SER A 23 -10.60 -5.23 29.24
C SER A 23 -11.13 -6.39 30.11
N ASN A 24 -11.40 -7.55 29.51
CA ASN A 24 -11.89 -8.72 30.23
C ASN A 24 -10.82 -9.43 31.09
N GLN A 25 -9.54 -9.19 30.81
CA GLN A 25 -8.42 -9.77 31.55
C GLN A 25 -7.84 -8.79 32.58
N LEU A 26 -8.10 -7.50 32.44
CA LEU A 26 -7.73 -6.51 33.46
C LEU A 26 -8.61 -6.62 34.68
N THR A 27 -7.98 -6.40 35.81
CA THR A 27 -8.62 -6.27 37.13
C THR A 27 -8.29 -4.89 37.72
N PRO A 28 -9.04 -4.41 38.71
CA PRO A 28 -8.71 -3.13 39.38
C PRO A 28 -7.31 -3.09 40.04
N GLU A 29 -6.72 -4.26 40.27
CA GLU A 29 -5.39 -4.40 40.88
C GLU A 29 -4.29 -4.59 39.84
N SER A 30 -4.64 -4.70 38.55
CA SER A 30 -3.66 -4.91 37.48
C SER A 30 -2.72 -3.72 37.35
N THR A 31 -1.45 -4.02 37.11
CA THR A 31 -0.38 -3.07 36.89
C THR A 31 0.09 -3.13 35.45
N ILE A 32 0.88 -2.14 35.02
CA ILE A 32 1.43 -2.13 33.66
C ILE A 32 2.35 -3.35 33.40
N GLU A 33 2.91 -3.96 34.45
CA GLU A 33 3.77 -5.14 34.37
C GLU A 33 2.99 -6.42 33.98
N ASP A 34 1.68 -6.46 34.23
CA ASP A 34 0.80 -7.56 33.86
C ASP A 34 0.36 -7.51 32.39
N VAL A 35 0.37 -6.30 31.81
CA VAL A 35 -0.15 -6.03 30.44
C VAL A 35 0.61 -6.79 29.34
N PRO A 36 1.94 -6.94 29.35
CA PRO A 36 2.66 -7.66 28.29
C PRO A 36 2.15 -9.08 28.08
N GLY A 37 1.90 -9.84 29.18
CA GLY A 37 1.38 -11.21 29.10
C GLY A 37 -0.02 -11.27 28.47
N ILE A 38 -0.85 -10.26 28.72
CA ILE A 38 -2.18 -10.16 28.11
C ILE A 38 -2.05 -9.81 26.62
N VAL A 39 -1.23 -8.80 26.27
CA VAL A 39 -1.00 -8.36 24.90
C VAL A 39 -0.45 -9.50 24.03
N ASP A 40 0.44 -10.33 24.56
CA ASP A 40 0.95 -11.50 23.84
C ASP A 40 -0.13 -12.54 23.48
N SER A 41 -1.25 -12.55 24.21
CA SER A 41 -2.40 -13.42 23.95
C SER A 41 -3.40 -12.85 22.94
N LEU A 42 -3.25 -11.58 22.54
CA LEU A 42 -4.16 -10.93 21.60
C LEU A 42 -3.94 -11.41 20.17
N THR A 43 -4.95 -11.18 19.35
CA THR A 43 -4.87 -11.50 17.92
C THR A 43 -3.93 -10.50 17.24
N ARG A 44 -2.81 -11.01 16.71
CA ARG A 44 -1.84 -10.17 15.98
C ARG A 44 -2.30 -9.94 14.54
N ILE A 45 -2.25 -8.68 14.12
CA ILE A 45 -2.31 -8.28 12.72
C ILE A 45 -0.87 -8.18 12.24
N GLU A 46 -0.57 -8.71 11.06
CA GLU A 46 0.76 -8.58 10.45
C GLU A 46 1.10 -7.10 10.26
N GLY A 47 2.28 -6.68 10.76
CA GLY A 47 2.70 -5.28 10.73
C GLY A 47 2.00 -4.37 11.75
N ALA A 48 1.22 -4.92 12.71
CA ALA A 48 0.61 -4.12 13.76
C ALA A 48 1.38 -4.21 15.07
N GLN A 49 1.36 -3.10 15.81
CA GLN A 49 1.96 -2.97 17.13
C GLN A 49 0.93 -2.44 18.13
N THR A 50 0.91 -3.02 19.31
CA THR A 50 0.00 -2.62 20.39
C THR A 50 0.73 -1.72 21.38
N ILE A 51 0.10 -0.61 21.72
CA ILE A 51 0.54 0.33 22.77
C ILE A 51 -0.61 0.44 23.77
N VAL A 52 -0.30 0.31 25.03
CA VAL A 52 -1.32 0.37 26.11
C VAL A 52 -0.92 1.42 27.13
N ARG A 53 -1.88 2.24 27.51
CA ARG A 53 -1.79 3.07 28.73
C ARG A 53 -2.64 2.42 29.80
N LEU A 54 -2.09 2.27 30.99
CA LEU A 54 -2.84 1.85 32.18
C LEU A 54 -2.51 2.83 33.32
N ASN A 55 -3.51 3.51 33.83
CA ASN A 55 -3.34 4.64 34.74
C ASN A 55 -2.44 5.72 34.10
N SER A 56 -1.28 5.97 34.70
CA SER A 56 -0.28 6.92 34.20
C SER A 56 0.92 6.28 33.52
N SER A 57 0.91 4.95 33.39
CA SER A 57 2.03 4.16 32.86
C SER A 57 1.74 3.70 31.46
N TRP A 58 2.78 3.66 30.62
CA TRP A 58 2.68 3.24 29.22
C TRP A 58 3.49 1.98 28.95
N LEU A 59 2.90 1.06 28.22
CA LEU A 59 3.59 -0.04 27.55
C LEU A 59 3.77 0.35 26.08
N PRO A 60 4.99 0.71 25.64
CA PRO A 60 5.23 1.05 24.24
C PRO A 60 5.23 -0.20 23.36
N GLY A 61 5.04 -0.02 22.07
CA GLY A 61 5.28 -1.05 21.07
C GLY A 61 6.79 -1.34 20.89
N PRO A 62 7.14 -2.43 20.19
CA PRO A 62 8.54 -2.80 20.00
C PRO A 62 9.33 -1.83 19.10
N GLU A 63 8.68 -1.18 18.13
CA GLU A 63 9.31 -0.25 17.20
C GLU A 63 8.73 1.16 17.28
N ILE A 64 7.46 1.29 17.69
CA ILE A 64 6.73 2.55 17.76
C ILE A 64 6.54 2.92 19.23
N GLY A 65 7.04 4.11 19.57
CA GLY A 65 6.93 4.65 20.91
C GLY A 65 5.66 5.48 21.11
N VAL A 66 5.45 5.87 22.37
CA VAL A 66 4.32 6.75 22.74
C VAL A 66 4.43 8.13 22.08
N ALA A 67 5.65 8.61 21.85
CA ALA A 67 5.91 9.90 21.20
C ALA A 67 5.48 9.93 19.72
N ASP A 68 5.38 8.78 19.09
CA ASP A 68 5.00 8.64 17.69
C ASP A 68 3.48 8.63 17.50
N LEU A 69 2.72 8.47 18.60
CA LEU A 69 1.26 8.51 18.55
C LEU A 69 0.76 9.93 18.25
N PRO A 70 -0.22 10.10 17.36
CA PRO A 70 -0.83 11.41 17.10
C PRO A 70 -1.46 12.00 18.36
N ALA A 71 -0.95 13.14 18.82
CA ALA A 71 -1.41 13.78 20.05
C ALA A 71 -2.92 14.07 20.07
N THR A 72 -3.49 14.40 18.92
CA THR A 72 -4.94 14.62 18.76
C THR A 72 -5.75 13.35 19.02
N LEU A 73 -5.23 12.19 18.62
CA LEU A 73 -5.88 10.91 18.90
C LEU A 73 -5.74 10.56 20.38
N VAL A 74 -4.53 10.68 20.94
CA VAL A 74 -4.29 10.39 22.37
C VAL A 74 -5.23 11.22 23.25
N SER A 75 -5.34 12.54 23.01
CA SER A 75 -6.27 13.40 23.75
C SER A 75 -7.72 12.90 23.63
N LYS A 76 -8.18 12.58 22.42
CA LYS A 76 -9.54 12.09 22.16
C LYS A 76 -9.85 10.79 22.91
N ILE A 77 -8.87 9.85 22.94
CA ILE A 77 -9.03 8.57 23.63
C ILE A 77 -9.06 8.76 25.15
N THR A 78 -8.16 9.60 25.68
CA THR A 78 -8.13 9.96 27.10
C THR A 78 -9.44 10.65 27.55
N ASP A 79 -10.10 11.39 26.65
CA ASP A 79 -11.43 11.97 26.87
C ASP A 79 -12.56 10.91 26.79
N GLY A 80 -12.24 9.63 26.61
CA GLY A 80 -13.20 8.52 26.61
C GLY A 80 -13.89 8.27 25.25
N SER A 81 -13.39 8.86 24.15
CA SER A 81 -13.98 8.71 22.82
C SER A 81 -13.09 7.88 21.89
N PRO A 82 -13.56 6.74 21.34
CA PRO A 82 -12.76 5.97 20.40
C PRO A 82 -12.49 6.74 19.12
N GLY A 83 -11.41 6.39 18.42
CA GLY A 83 -11.05 7.04 17.18
C GLY A 83 -9.97 6.32 16.41
N GLN A 84 -9.82 6.73 15.16
CA GLN A 84 -8.72 6.30 14.31
C GLN A 84 -8.19 7.48 13.51
N ILE A 85 -6.90 7.42 13.18
CA ILE A 85 -6.25 8.45 12.39
C ILE A 85 -5.15 7.83 11.52
N ARG A 86 -5.03 8.30 10.29
CA ARG A 86 -3.87 7.99 9.44
C ARG A 86 -2.78 9.01 9.72
N SER A 87 -1.58 8.54 9.95
CA SER A 87 -0.40 9.37 10.18
C SER A 87 0.79 8.81 9.40
N SER A 88 1.84 9.58 9.30
CA SER A 88 3.12 9.12 8.76
C SER A 88 4.15 9.18 9.87
N ILE A 89 4.87 8.07 10.07
CA ILE A 89 5.99 7.94 11.00
C ILE A 89 7.18 7.53 10.15
N ASP A 90 8.26 8.31 10.15
CA ASP A 90 9.44 8.07 9.31
C ASP A 90 9.12 7.85 7.82
N GLU A 91 8.23 8.67 7.27
CA GLU A 91 7.74 8.62 5.88
C GLU A 91 6.89 7.39 5.53
N ARG A 92 6.64 6.48 6.48
CA ARG A 92 5.77 5.32 6.29
C ARG A 92 4.35 5.63 6.73
N PRO A 93 3.35 5.20 5.97
CA PRO A 93 1.95 5.40 6.33
C PRO A 93 1.50 4.39 7.40
N TYR A 94 0.91 4.90 8.48
CA TYR A 94 0.34 4.09 9.55
C TYR A 94 -1.13 4.45 9.79
N LEU A 95 -1.91 3.46 10.18
CA LEU A 95 -3.23 3.63 10.76
C LEU A 95 -3.12 3.41 12.26
N THR A 96 -3.43 4.43 13.04
CA THR A 96 -3.52 4.31 14.49
C THR A 96 -4.98 4.28 14.91
N ILE A 97 -5.37 3.23 15.62
CA ILE A 97 -6.72 3.02 16.16
C ILE A 97 -6.60 3.10 17.67
N GLY A 98 -7.41 3.92 18.30
CA GLY A 98 -7.43 4.08 19.75
C GLY A 98 -8.80 3.75 20.33
N ILE A 99 -8.82 3.03 21.44
CA ILE A 99 -10.03 2.57 22.14
C ILE A 99 -9.85 2.81 23.64
N PRO A 100 -10.69 3.66 24.26
CA PRO A 100 -10.64 3.89 25.68
C PRO A 100 -11.24 2.70 26.46
N LEU A 101 -10.57 2.27 27.51
CA LEU A 101 -11.02 1.26 28.46
C LEU A 101 -11.38 1.96 29.78
N VAL A 102 -12.43 2.76 29.74
CA VAL A 102 -12.80 3.71 30.81
C VAL A 102 -12.95 3.05 32.18
N ALA A 103 -13.38 1.78 32.22
CA ALA A 103 -13.58 1.05 33.49
C ALA A 103 -12.26 0.83 34.26
N PHE A 104 -11.11 0.91 33.60
CA PHE A 104 -9.79 0.60 34.18
C PHE A 104 -8.81 1.78 34.09
N ASP A 105 -9.28 2.98 33.72
CA ASP A 105 -8.40 4.12 33.37
C ASP A 105 -7.26 3.71 32.41
N ALA A 106 -7.64 2.96 31.39
CA ALA A 106 -6.72 2.41 30.42
C ALA A 106 -7.11 2.84 29.00
N ASP A 107 -6.10 2.95 28.14
CA ASP A 107 -6.27 3.20 26.72
C ASP A 107 -5.51 2.14 25.93
N TYR A 108 -6.18 1.62 24.90
CA TYR A 108 -5.63 0.68 23.96
C TYR A 108 -5.39 1.36 22.61
N PHE A 109 -4.19 1.24 22.11
CA PHE A 109 -3.84 1.72 20.77
C PHE A 109 -3.29 0.56 19.95
N GLU A 110 -3.76 0.47 18.71
CA GLU A 110 -3.22 -0.43 17.69
C GLU A 110 -2.69 0.41 16.54
N VAL A 111 -1.41 0.23 16.22
CA VAL A 111 -0.72 0.95 15.14
C VAL A 111 -0.40 -0.06 14.05
N VAL A 112 -1.03 0.09 12.90
CA VAL A 112 -0.94 -0.82 11.75
C VAL A 112 -0.13 -0.17 10.65
N ASP A 113 0.92 -0.84 10.19
CA ASP A 113 1.69 -0.42 9.03
C ASP A 113 0.87 -0.63 7.74
N LEU A 114 0.79 0.41 6.92
CA LEU A 114 0.09 0.37 5.64
C LEU A 114 1.07 0.33 4.45
N SER A 115 2.38 0.26 4.68
CA SER A 115 3.39 0.30 3.61
C SER A 115 3.30 -0.90 2.66
N ASP A 116 3.05 -2.11 3.17
CA ASP A 116 2.95 -3.33 2.36
C ASP A 116 1.86 -3.25 1.27
N VAL A 117 0.76 -2.53 1.55
CA VAL A 117 -0.30 -2.32 0.57
C VAL A 117 0.17 -1.41 -0.56
N ASN A 118 0.90 -0.34 -0.23
CA ASN A 118 1.41 0.60 -1.22
C ASN A 118 2.51 -0.03 -2.09
N ASP A 119 3.38 -0.85 -1.52
CA ASP A 119 4.44 -1.54 -2.25
C ASP A 119 3.89 -2.58 -3.23
N THR A 120 2.86 -3.31 -2.83
CA THR A 120 2.16 -4.25 -3.71
C THR A 120 1.49 -3.53 -4.88
N LEU A 121 0.80 -2.42 -4.63
CA LEU A 121 0.16 -1.62 -5.67
C LEU A 121 1.17 -1.00 -6.62
N ASN A 122 2.28 -0.48 -6.11
CA ASN A 122 3.34 0.11 -6.91
C ASN A 122 4.03 -0.94 -7.80
N THR A 123 4.29 -2.12 -7.27
CA THR A 123 4.84 -3.25 -8.01
C THR A 123 3.91 -3.69 -9.14
N LEU A 124 2.60 -3.78 -8.88
CA LEU A 124 1.60 -4.10 -9.90
C LEU A 124 1.53 -3.05 -11.01
N GLN A 125 1.60 -1.76 -10.67
CA GLN A 125 1.61 -0.67 -11.65
C GLN A 125 2.86 -0.74 -12.55
N ILE A 126 4.03 -1.03 -11.99
CA ILE A 126 5.27 -1.18 -12.75
C ILE A 126 5.19 -2.39 -13.70
N ILE A 127 4.68 -3.53 -13.23
CA ILE A 127 4.55 -4.74 -14.04
C ILE A 127 3.56 -4.52 -15.19
N VAL A 128 2.37 -4.00 -14.90
CA VAL A 128 1.33 -3.77 -15.92
C VAL A 128 1.76 -2.68 -16.91
N GLY A 129 2.29 -1.56 -16.41
CA GLY A 129 2.80 -0.48 -17.24
C GLY A 129 3.98 -0.90 -18.11
N GLY A 130 4.91 -1.66 -17.56
CA GLY A 130 6.05 -2.22 -18.27
C GLY A 130 5.64 -3.20 -19.38
N ALA A 131 4.71 -4.11 -19.09
CA ALA A 131 4.19 -5.06 -20.07
C ALA A 131 3.46 -4.36 -21.23
N ALA A 132 2.63 -3.37 -20.92
CA ALA A 132 1.92 -2.58 -21.94
C ALA A 132 2.89 -1.77 -22.81
N GLY A 133 3.88 -1.12 -22.19
CA GLY A 133 4.93 -0.38 -22.91
C GLY A 133 5.75 -1.26 -23.83
N PHE A 134 6.17 -2.43 -23.33
CA PHE A 134 6.94 -3.40 -24.12
C PHE A 134 6.13 -3.95 -25.31
N THR A 135 4.87 -4.27 -25.13
CA THR A 135 3.99 -4.76 -26.19
C THR A 135 3.78 -3.69 -27.27
N THR A 136 3.56 -2.44 -26.87
CA THR A 136 3.42 -1.32 -27.79
C THR A 136 4.70 -1.08 -28.57
N PHE A 137 5.84 -1.13 -27.92
CA PHE A 137 7.16 -0.96 -28.56
C PHE A 137 7.43 -2.05 -29.59
N LEU A 138 7.19 -3.33 -29.26
CA LEU A 138 7.32 -4.45 -30.18
C LEU A 138 6.37 -4.31 -31.37
N GLY A 139 5.12 -3.93 -31.13
CA GLY A 139 4.15 -3.68 -32.19
C GLY A 139 4.59 -2.59 -33.16
N ALA A 140 5.14 -1.50 -32.64
CA ALA A 140 5.69 -0.42 -33.47
C ALA A 140 6.89 -0.88 -34.30
N LEU A 141 7.83 -1.65 -33.72
CA LEU A 141 8.99 -2.20 -34.44
C LEU A 141 8.56 -3.13 -35.58
N ILE A 142 7.62 -4.05 -35.31
CA ILE A 142 7.10 -4.98 -36.29
C ILE A 142 6.38 -4.22 -37.40
N GLY A 143 5.55 -3.22 -37.06
CA GLY A 143 4.85 -2.35 -38.01
C GLY A 143 5.79 -1.60 -38.93
N LEU A 144 6.83 -0.99 -38.38
CA LEU A 144 7.87 -0.29 -39.14
C LEU A 144 8.65 -1.25 -40.05
N TRP A 145 9.00 -2.41 -39.58
CA TRP A 145 9.69 -3.43 -40.37
C TRP A 145 8.85 -3.95 -41.52
N ALA A 146 7.58 -4.29 -41.26
CA ALA A 146 6.63 -4.76 -42.24
C ALA A 146 6.38 -3.67 -43.32
N SER A 147 6.16 -2.41 -42.89
CA SER A 147 5.96 -1.29 -43.77
C SER A 147 7.15 -1.08 -44.73
N ARG A 148 8.38 -1.11 -44.20
CA ARG A 148 9.59 -0.95 -45.04
C ARG A 148 9.77 -2.13 -46.00
N ARG A 149 9.42 -3.34 -45.59
CA ARG A 149 9.55 -4.55 -46.41
C ARG A 149 8.55 -4.54 -47.57
N THR A 150 7.32 -4.14 -47.29
CA THR A 150 6.22 -4.15 -48.31
C THR A 150 6.32 -2.97 -49.30
N LEU A 151 6.82 -1.81 -48.85
CA LEU A 151 6.92 -0.65 -49.72
C LEU A 151 8.17 -0.59 -50.62
N ARG A 152 9.23 -1.36 -50.26
CA ARG A 152 10.45 -1.43 -51.08
C ARG A 152 10.22 -1.86 -52.54
N PRO A 153 9.50 -2.98 -52.81
CA PRO A 153 9.27 -3.40 -54.19
C PRO A 153 8.42 -2.41 -54.98
N LEU A 154 7.46 -1.71 -54.36
CA LEU A 154 6.63 -0.72 -55.02
C LEU A 154 7.43 0.51 -55.46
N ARG A 155 8.43 0.95 -54.70
CA ARG A 155 9.34 2.03 -55.13
C ARG A 155 10.15 1.64 -56.35
N ARG A 156 10.67 0.41 -56.42
CA ARG A 156 11.41 -0.07 -57.61
C ARG A 156 10.56 -0.13 -58.85
N VAL A 157 9.30 -0.53 -58.76
CA VAL A 157 8.34 -0.54 -59.86
C VAL A 157 8.02 0.89 -60.30
N GLY A 158 7.84 1.83 -59.36
CA GLY A 158 7.61 3.22 -59.63
C GLY A 158 8.79 3.91 -60.34
N GLU A 159 10.02 3.61 -59.91
CA GLU A 159 11.27 4.12 -60.51
C GLU A 159 11.48 3.53 -61.92
N ALA A 160 11.18 2.25 -62.14
CA ALA A 160 11.24 1.61 -63.45
C ALA A 160 10.19 2.20 -64.41
N ALA A 161 8.97 2.41 -63.94
CA ALA A 161 7.91 3.05 -64.76
C ALA A 161 8.26 4.50 -65.12
N ALA A 162 8.84 5.25 -64.20
CA ALA A 162 9.30 6.64 -64.47
C ALA A 162 10.49 6.67 -65.44
N ALA A 163 11.38 5.69 -65.42
CA ALA A 163 12.51 5.56 -66.33
C ALA A 163 12.04 5.24 -67.78
N ILE A 164 11.02 4.38 -67.93
CA ILE A 164 10.40 4.06 -69.23
C ILE A 164 9.67 5.28 -69.77
N ALA A 165 8.89 6.02 -68.95
CA ALA A 165 8.20 7.24 -69.36
C ALA A 165 9.16 8.40 -69.78
N GLY A 166 10.39 8.38 -69.21
CA GLY A 166 11.46 9.33 -69.54
C GLY A 166 12.32 8.93 -70.73
N GLY A 167 11.91 7.90 -71.55
CA GLY A 167 12.59 7.53 -72.79
C GLY A 167 13.87 6.71 -72.62
N LYS A 168 14.22 6.22 -71.43
CA LYS A 168 15.36 5.34 -71.27
C LYS A 168 14.93 3.87 -71.45
N LEU A 169 14.97 3.39 -72.69
CA LEU A 169 14.52 2.04 -73.04
C LEU A 169 15.51 0.91 -72.73
N ASP A 170 16.65 1.21 -72.09
CA ASP A 170 17.74 0.26 -71.90
C ASP A 170 17.87 -0.26 -70.46
N THR A 171 16.79 -0.17 -69.67
CA THR A 171 16.85 -0.68 -68.29
C THR A 171 16.42 -2.15 -68.24
N ARG A 172 17.37 -3.08 -68.34
CA ARG A 172 17.18 -4.50 -68.08
C ARG A 172 16.93 -4.72 -66.59
N LEU A 173 15.84 -5.38 -66.25
CA LEU A 173 15.52 -5.87 -64.93
C LEU A 173 16.34 -7.18 -64.67
N ASP A 174 17.37 -7.12 -63.80
CA ASP A 174 18.02 -8.30 -63.26
C ASP A 174 17.29 -8.76 -61.99
#